data_695cb835d36244a3baee9cccdfa954b2
#
_entry.id   695cb835d36244a3baee9cccdfa954b2
#
_cell.length_a   1.000
_cell.length_b   1.000
_cell.length_c   1.000
_cell.angle_alpha   90.00
_cell.angle_beta   90.00
_cell.angle_gamma   90.00
#
_symmetry.space_group_name_H-M   'P 1'
#
loop_
_entity.id
_entity.type
_entity.pdbx_description
1 polymer ?
#
loop_
_entity_poly.entity_id
_entity_poly.type
_entity_poly.pdbx_seq_one_letter_code
_entity_poly.pdbx_strand_id
1 'polypeptide(L)'
;MKTPKTLLLIIAALLFAACEKYEAEDVAQTESKVVDGNLVVTAECLVTKSGVEDEETATLPLNERFTRMSMVIYQNDVRVDYVNQVNTDKDFGTMSVDLEPGTYQLVVLAHSGTRSPTTTNCHKISFSAPLTDVFSYYGEITVGKEANKISVQLARAVAKIQLNIKDDIPANVSFFNFIYKGASVSFDPTTKVGLASSTRRNMEIEKVEGVKTFELYTFVTGADQLVDLDVAGYSEAKDVVGAKKFPGISVELRKVSKIDSPVFDGVIEGPTDISVILDDTWDGVIDYTF
;
A
#
# COMPACT_ATOMS: atom_id res chain seq x y z
N MET A 1 -22.50 58.13 44.99
CA MET A 1 -21.11 57.90 44.60
C MET A 1 -21.01 56.50 44.04
N LYS A 2 -20.71 56.37 42.73
CA LYS A 2 -20.75 55.08 41.97
C LYS A 2 -19.36 54.47 41.96
N THR A 3 -19.22 53.23 42.38
CA THR A 3 -18.00 52.43 42.23
C THR A 3 -18.04 51.66 40.91
N PRO A 4 -16.97 51.67 40.09
CA PRO A 4 -16.91 50.82 38.91
C PRO A 4 -16.45 49.43 39.22
N LYS A 5 -17.14 48.43 38.66
CA LYS A 5 -16.79 47.01 38.68
C LYS A 5 -15.67 46.75 37.70
N THR A 6 -14.53 46.32 38.23
CA THR A 6 -13.40 45.82 37.45
C THR A 6 -13.70 44.44 36.93
N LEU A 7 -13.81 44.28 35.60
CA LEU A 7 -13.98 43.01 34.92
C LEU A 7 -12.61 42.33 34.73
N LEU A 8 -12.35 41.28 35.50
CA LEU A 8 -11.14 40.47 35.38
C LEU A 8 -11.32 39.52 34.19
N LEU A 9 -10.62 39.79 33.11
CA LEU A 9 -10.58 38.91 31.92
C LEU A 9 -9.55 37.83 32.15
N ILE A 10 -10.00 36.57 32.43
CA ILE A 10 -9.15 35.39 32.49
C ILE A 10 -8.96 34.90 31.06
N ILE A 11 -7.77 35.13 30.52
CA ILE A 11 -7.34 34.52 29.25
C ILE A 11 -6.92 33.10 29.56
N ALA A 12 -7.81 32.16 29.30
CA ALA A 12 -7.46 30.73 29.27
C ALA A 12 -6.74 30.47 27.94
N ALA A 13 -5.42 30.35 27.99
CA ALA A 13 -4.63 29.85 26.87
C ALA A 13 -4.95 28.35 26.68
N LEU A 14 -5.85 28.06 25.75
CA LEU A 14 -6.06 26.71 25.23
C LEU A 14 -4.86 26.36 24.34
N LEU A 15 -3.93 25.57 24.90
CA LEU A 15 -2.95 24.83 24.13
C LEU A 15 -3.71 23.75 23.34
N PHE A 16 -4.12 24.08 22.13
CA PHE A 16 -4.51 23.09 21.15
C PHE A 16 -3.25 22.36 20.73
N ALA A 17 -3.05 21.16 21.26
CA ALA A 17 -2.21 20.18 20.62
C ALA A 17 -2.77 19.98 19.20
N ALA A 18 -2.08 20.55 18.19
CA ALA A 18 -2.36 20.28 16.81
C ALA A 18 -2.03 18.81 16.54
N CYS A 19 -3.02 17.93 16.74
CA CYS A 19 -3.09 16.72 15.94
C CYS A 19 -3.24 17.20 14.51
N GLU A 20 -2.17 17.13 13.72
CA GLU A 20 -2.29 17.26 12.27
C GLU A 20 -3.24 16.16 11.80
N LYS A 21 -4.50 16.52 11.68
CA LYS A 21 -5.48 15.77 10.97
C LYS A 21 -5.02 15.81 9.52
N TYR A 22 -4.43 14.73 9.05
CA TYR A 22 -4.10 14.53 7.65
C TYR A 22 -5.43 14.51 6.88
N GLU A 23 -5.87 15.67 6.45
CA GLU A 23 -6.99 15.78 5.51
C GLU A 23 -6.44 15.27 4.18
N ALA A 24 -6.74 13.99 3.88
CA ALA A 24 -6.68 13.52 2.52
C ALA A 24 -7.63 14.44 1.73
N GLU A 25 -7.09 15.26 0.82
CA GLU A 25 -7.92 15.96 -0.14
C GLU A 25 -8.83 14.91 -0.79
N ASP A 26 -10.12 15.01 -0.52
CA ASP A 26 -11.17 14.37 -1.29
C ASP A 26 -11.15 15.04 -2.67
N VAL A 27 -10.21 14.59 -3.52
CA VAL A 27 -10.18 15.00 -4.91
C VAL A 27 -11.49 14.49 -5.50
N ALA A 28 -12.41 15.42 -5.71
CA ALA A 28 -13.63 15.18 -6.46
C ALA A 28 -13.28 14.28 -7.65
N GLN A 29 -14.02 13.19 -7.81
CA GLN A 29 -13.89 12.28 -8.94
C GLN A 29 -14.02 13.11 -10.22
N THR A 30 -12.88 13.49 -10.78
CA THR A 30 -12.87 14.07 -12.11
C THR A 30 -13.16 12.89 -13.03
N GLU A 31 -14.34 12.90 -13.66
CA GLU A 31 -14.71 11.94 -14.69
C GLU A 31 -13.50 11.83 -15.65
N SER A 32 -13.06 10.60 -15.89
CA SER A 32 -11.99 10.30 -16.84
C SER A 32 -12.39 10.87 -18.21
N LYS A 33 -11.96 12.08 -18.45
CA LYS A 33 -12.06 12.69 -19.76
C LYS A 33 -11.00 12.00 -20.60
N VAL A 34 -11.41 11.15 -21.55
CA VAL A 34 -10.52 10.70 -22.62
C VAL A 34 -10.10 11.97 -23.35
N VAL A 35 -9.00 12.54 -22.92
CA VAL A 35 -8.42 13.72 -23.57
C VAL A 35 -7.49 13.16 -24.63
N ASP A 36 -7.66 13.61 -25.87
CA ASP A 36 -6.66 13.44 -26.93
C ASP A 36 -5.44 14.31 -26.57
N GLY A 37 -4.75 13.94 -25.48
CA GLY A 37 -3.55 14.62 -25.05
C GLY A 37 -2.35 14.29 -25.91
N ASN A 38 -1.35 15.16 -25.93
CA ASN A 38 -0.12 14.91 -26.67
C ASN A 38 0.80 13.87 -26.01
N LEU A 39 0.51 13.42 -24.78
CA LEU A 39 1.12 12.27 -24.13
C LEU A 39 0.04 11.23 -23.80
N VAL A 40 0.18 10.03 -24.35
CA VAL A 40 -0.64 8.86 -24.03
C VAL A 40 0.26 7.78 -23.43
N VAL A 41 -0.05 7.34 -22.20
CA VAL A 41 0.68 6.29 -21.49
C VAL A 41 -0.24 5.08 -21.31
N THR A 42 0.20 3.91 -21.78
CA THR A 42 -0.44 2.63 -21.58
C THR A 42 0.39 1.82 -20.59
N ALA A 43 -0.22 1.40 -19.50
CA ALA A 43 0.42 0.56 -18.50
C ALA A 43 0.20 -0.92 -18.82
N GLU A 44 1.23 -1.73 -18.63
CA GLU A 44 1.22 -3.17 -18.79
C GLU A 44 1.77 -3.82 -17.51
N CYS A 45 1.17 -4.93 -17.11
CA CYS A 45 1.65 -5.71 -15.97
C CYS A 45 1.66 -7.18 -16.39
N LEU A 46 2.86 -7.73 -16.56
CA LEU A 46 3.03 -9.15 -16.84
C LEU A 46 2.93 -9.91 -15.53
N VAL A 47 1.96 -10.80 -15.42
CA VAL A 47 1.88 -11.81 -14.37
C VAL A 47 2.37 -13.10 -14.97
N THR A 48 3.61 -13.46 -14.67
CA THR A 48 4.08 -14.82 -14.94
C THR A 48 3.47 -15.74 -13.88
N LYS A 49 2.63 -16.67 -14.29
CA LYS A 49 2.32 -17.84 -13.48
C LYS A 49 3.49 -18.80 -13.69
N SER A 50 4.38 -18.99 -12.72
CA SER A 50 5.39 -20.01 -12.80
C SER A 50 4.90 -21.30 -12.13
N GLY A 51 5.35 -22.45 -12.63
CA GLY A 51 5.16 -23.75 -12.03
C GLY A 51 4.49 -24.81 -12.90
N VAL A 52 4.01 -24.46 -14.10
CA VAL A 52 3.58 -25.45 -15.09
C VAL A 52 4.24 -25.12 -16.43
N GLU A 53 5.19 -25.93 -16.85
CA GLU A 53 5.66 -25.95 -18.24
C GLU A 53 4.42 -26.17 -19.10
N ASP A 54 4.10 -25.27 -20.02
CA ASP A 54 3.01 -25.27 -21.02
C ASP A 54 1.75 -24.42 -20.75
N GLU A 55 1.65 -23.57 -19.75
CA GLU A 55 0.60 -22.58 -19.75
C GLU A 55 1.10 -21.23 -20.33
N GLU A 56 0.44 -20.80 -21.42
CA GLU A 56 0.56 -19.47 -22.01
C GLU A 56 0.56 -18.41 -20.91
N THR A 57 1.54 -17.52 -20.88
CA THR A 57 1.65 -16.43 -19.90
C THR A 57 0.39 -15.57 -20.00
N ALA A 58 -0.59 -15.85 -19.15
CA ALA A 58 -1.86 -15.14 -19.15
C ALA A 58 -1.66 -13.76 -18.51
N THR A 59 -1.76 -12.72 -19.33
CA THR A 59 -1.89 -11.35 -18.85
C THR A 59 -3.28 -11.18 -18.26
N LEU A 60 -3.41 -11.06 -16.95
CA LEU A 60 -4.70 -10.71 -16.35
C LEU A 60 -5.04 -9.25 -16.72
N PRO A 61 -6.30 -8.96 -17.09
CA PRO A 61 -6.75 -7.60 -17.31
C PRO A 61 -6.45 -6.74 -16.08
N LEU A 62 -5.93 -5.53 -16.31
CA LEU A 62 -5.53 -4.64 -15.21
C LEU A 62 -6.68 -4.30 -14.26
N ASN A 63 -7.89 -4.15 -14.79
CA ASN A 63 -9.09 -3.83 -14.02
C ASN A 63 -9.63 -4.99 -13.16
N GLU A 64 -9.21 -6.22 -13.41
CA GLU A 64 -9.50 -7.38 -12.55
C GLU A 64 -8.48 -7.46 -11.40
N ARG A 65 -7.29 -6.94 -11.61
CA ARG A 65 -6.19 -7.02 -10.65
C ARG A 65 -6.11 -5.80 -9.73
N PHE A 66 -6.34 -4.61 -10.26
CA PHE A 66 -6.21 -3.35 -9.54
C PHE A 66 -7.53 -2.60 -9.51
N THR A 67 -7.79 -1.92 -8.42
CA THR A 67 -8.95 -1.04 -8.31
C THR A 67 -8.65 0.39 -8.70
N ARG A 68 -7.35 0.78 -8.69
CA ARG A 68 -6.92 2.15 -8.98
C ARG A 68 -5.60 2.18 -9.72
N MET A 69 -5.49 3.18 -10.59
CA MET A 69 -4.25 3.58 -11.24
C MET A 69 -4.05 5.09 -11.15
N SER A 70 -2.79 5.51 -11.09
CA SER A 70 -2.41 6.92 -11.10
C SER A 70 -1.23 7.11 -12.04
N MET A 71 -1.32 8.09 -12.92
CA MET A 71 -0.20 8.64 -13.69
C MET A 71 0.13 10.01 -13.11
N VAL A 72 1.39 10.26 -12.81
CA VAL A 72 1.85 11.52 -12.22
C VAL A 72 3.04 12.01 -13.00
N ILE A 73 2.99 13.27 -13.38
CA ILE A 73 4.03 13.94 -14.15
C ILE A 73 4.70 14.99 -13.28
N TYR A 74 6.02 14.93 -13.23
CA TYR A 74 6.84 15.93 -12.55
C TYR A 74 7.79 16.59 -13.55
N GLN A 75 8.14 17.84 -13.25
CA GLN A 75 9.22 18.54 -13.92
C GLN A 75 10.08 19.21 -12.85
N ASN A 76 11.37 18.87 -12.81
CA ASN A 76 12.28 19.31 -11.75
C ASN A 76 11.73 19.02 -10.34
N ASP A 77 11.23 17.80 -10.13
CA ASP A 77 10.61 17.29 -8.90
C ASP A 77 9.30 17.97 -8.47
N VAL A 78 8.80 18.92 -9.24
CA VAL A 78 7.51 19.58 -9.01
C VAL A 78 6.43 18.88 -9.83
N ARG A 79 5.35 18.44 -9.18
CA ARG A 79 4.21 17.83 -9.88
C ARG A 79 3.53 18.89 -10.77
N VAL A 80 3.50 18.63 -12.09
CA VAL A 80 2.88 19.49 -13.09
C VAL A 80 1.52 18.99 -13.55
N ASP A 81 1.32 17.65 -13.55
CA ASP A 81 0.02 17.07 -13.89
C ASP A 81 -0.15 15.67 -13.28
N TYR A 82 -1.39 15.17 -13.22
CA TYR A 82 -1.70 13.81 -12.79
C TYR A 82 -3.08 13.36 -13.29
N VAL A 83 -3.22 12.05 -13.48
CA VAL A 83 -4.47 11.37 -13.81
C VAL A 83 -4.70 10.23 -12.84
N ASN A 84 -5.90 10.11 -12.28
CA ASN A 84 -6.33 8.98 -11.48
C ASN A 84 -7.47 8.25 -12.19
N GLN A 85 -7.40 6.92 -12.20
CA GLN A 85 -8.43 6.05 -12.74
C GLN A 85 -8.93 5.06 -11.67
N VAL A 86 -10.17 4.65 -11.81
CA VAL A 86 -10.78 3.52 -11.10
C VAL A 86 -11.05 2.38 -12.09
N ASN A 87 -11.07 1.14 -11.61
CA ASN A 87 -11.18 -0.05 -12.47
C ASN A 87 -12.49 -0.16 -13.27
N THR A 88 -13.46 0.69 -13.00
CA THR A 88 -14.70 0.82 -13.77
C THR A 88 -14.58 1.81 -14.94
N ASP A 89 -13.49 2.55 -15.04
CA ASP A 89 -13.25 3.46 -16.15
C ASP A 89 -13.01 2.67 -17.43
N LYS A 90 -13.59 3.12 -18.53
CA LYS A 90 -13.62 2.41 -19.82
C LYS A 90 -12.22 2.07 -20.33
N ASP A 91 -11.28 3.00 -20.17
CA ASP A 91 -9.91 2.89 -20.69
C ASP A 91 -8.90 2.69 -19.55
N PHE A 92 -9.29 1.93 -18.50
CA PHE A 92 -8.44 1.66 -17.35
C PHE A 92 -7.10 1.09 -17.79
N GLY A 93 -6.02 1.77 -17.38
CA GLY A 93 -4.64 1.43 -17.77
C GLY A 93 -4.11 2.29 -18.93
N THR A 94 -4.94 3.08 -19.61
CA THR A 94 -4.51 4.06 -20.61
C THR A 94 -4.88 5.46 -20.14
N MET A 95 -3.86 6.30 -19.95
CA MET A 95 -4.01 7.65 -19.40
C MET A 95 -3.37 8.66 -20.35
N SER A 96 -3.97 9.85 -20.48
CA SER A 96 -3.44 10.91 -21.35
C SER A 96 -3.47 12.28 -20.68
N VAL A 97 -2.51 13.12 -21.03
CA VAL A 97 -2.38 14.53 -20.62
C VAL A 97 -1.82 15.37 -21.74
N ASP A 98 -2.09 16.69 -21.67
CA ASP A 98 -1.45 17.67 -22.54
C ASP A 98 -0.29 18.35 -21.80
N LEU A 99 0.91 18.27 -22.38
CA LEU A 99 2.13 18.86 -21.83
C LEU A 99 2.81 19.73 -22.87
N GLU A 100 3.44 20.79 -22.41
CA GLU A 100 4.36 21.57 -23.24
C GLU A 100 5.56 20.67 -23.63
N PRO A 101 6.21 20.92 -24.80
CA PRO A 101 7.43 20.20 -25.16
C PRO A 101 8.52 20.36 -24.07
N GLY A 102 9.06 19.24 -23.61
CA GLY A 102 10.05 19.24 -22.53
C GLY A 102 10.41 17.84 -22.02
N THR A 103 11.29 17.81 -21.02
CA THR A 103 11.66 16.59 -20.31
C THR A 103 10.93 16.53 -18.99
N TYR A 104 10.38 15.37 -18.65
CA TYR A 104 9.53 15.13 -17.49
C TYR A 104 9.90 13.82 -16.81
N GLN A 105 9.59 13.74 -15.52
CA GLN A 105 9.63 12.50 -14.76
C GLN A 105 8.21 11.92 -14.74
N LEU A 106 8.08 10.68 -15.20
CA LEU A 106 6.82 9.94 -15.23
C LEU A 106 6.79 8.90 -14.12
N VAL A 107 5.75 8.94 -13.31
CA VAL A 107 5.42 7.88 -12.34
C VAL A 107 4.07 7.29 -12.72
N VAL A 108 3.99 5.96 -12.80
CA VAL A 108 2.72 5.23 -12.96
C VAL A 108 2.58 4.24 -11.81
N LEU A 109 1.42 4.25 -11.17
CA LEU A 109 1.10 3.45 -9.99
C LEU A 109 -0.16 2.64 -10.25
N ALA A 110 -0.20 1.38 -9.78
CA ALA A 110 -1.39 0.55 -9.75
C ALA A 110 -1.50 -0.14 -8.39
N HIS A 111 -2.70 -0.17 -7.81
CA HIS A 111 -2.95 -0.79 -6.51
C HIS A 111 -4.43 -1.15 -6.30
N SER A 112 -4.73 -1.96 -5.27
CA SER A 112 -6.09 -2.40 -4.95
C SER A 112 -6.70 -1.68 -3.73
N GLY A 113 -6.12 -0.54 -3.34
CA GLY A 113 -6.66 0.30 -2.25
C GLY A 113 -7.89 1.11 -2.67
N THR A 114 -8.60 1.62 -1.68
CA THR A 114 -9.83 2.40 -1.90
C THR A 114 -9.60 3.88 -2.15
N ARG A 115 -8.40 4.39 -1.91
CA ARG A 115 -8.03 5.81 -2.04
C ARG A 115 -6.81 5.98 -2.94
N SER A 116 -6.77 7.05 -3.71
CA SER A 116 -5.58 7.44 -4.48
C SER A 116 -4.42 7.80 -3.54
N PRO A 117 -3.17 7.53 -3.93
CA PRO A 117 -2.00 7.90 -3.14
C PRO A 117 -1.77 9.41 -3.13
N THR A 118 -1.09 9.90 -2.11
CA THR A 118 -0.55 11.28 -2.09
C THR A 118 0.71 11.33 -2.93
N THR A 119 0.71 12.16 -3.97
CA THR A 119 1.75 12.23 -5.00
C THR A 119 2.32 13.64 -5.19
N THR A 120 2.20 14.53 -4.20
CA THR A 120 2.68 15.92 -4.30
C THR A 120 4.20 16.05 -4.31
N ASN A 121 4.92 15.05 -3.80
CA ASN A 121 6.38 15.04 -3.73
C ASN A 121 6.91 13.85 -4.53
N CYS A 122 7.79 14.13 -5.51
CA CYS A 122 8.39 13.12 -6.39
C CYS A 122 9.16 12.03 -5.62
N HIS A 123 9.82 12.40 -4.52
CA HIS A 123 10.60 11.49 -3.67
C HIS A 123 9.82 10.91 -2.49
N LYS A 124 8.52 11.17 -2.41
CA LYS A 124 7.66 10.64 -1.35
C LYS A 124 6.24 10.43 -1.83
N ILE A 125 5.94 9.24 -2.27
CA ILE A 125 4.57 8.81 -2.54
C ILE A 125 4.06 8.04 -1.33
N SER A 126 2.86 8.40 -0.85
CA SER A 126 2.28 7.83 0.37
C SER A 126 0.89 7.25 0.09
N PHE A 127 0.64 6.08 0.65
CA PHE A 127 -0.64 5.38 0.56
C PHE A 127 -1.35 5.41 1.91
N SER A 128 -2.67 5.30 1.91
CA SER A 128 -3.43 5.07 3.12
C SER A 128 -3.20 3.64 3.64
N ALA A 129 -3.27 3.46 4.96
CA ALA A 129 -3.29 2.13 5.55
C ALA A 129 -4.73 1.56 5.51
N PRO A 130 -4.88 0.22 5.35
CA PRO A 130 -3.84 -0.76 5.09
C PRO A 130 -3.24 -0.61 3.68
N LEU A 131 -1.94 -0.87 3.56
CA LEU A 131 -1.30 -0.93 2.25
C LEU A 131 -1.77 -2.20 1.52
N THR A 132 -2.00 -2.10 0.23
CA THR A 132 -2.32 -3.23 -0.64
C THR A 132 -1.15 -3.59 -1.53
N ASP A 133 -1.29 -4.56 -2.40
CA ASP A 133 -0.30 -4.85 -3.43
C ASP A 133 -0.15 -3.64 -4.36
N VAL A 134 1.07 -3.09 -4.45
CA VAL A 134 1.38 -1.89 -5.23
C VAL A 134 2.39 -2.21 -6.30
N PHE A 135 2.09 -1.76 -7.50
CA PHE A 135 2.99 -1.80 -8.66
C PHE A 135 3.33 -0.38 -9.09
N SER A 136 4.55 -0.18 -9.56
CA SER A 136 5.02 1.14 -9.97
C SER A 136 5.95 1.09 -11.16
N TYR A 137 5.95 2.19 -11.89
CA TYR A 137 6.95 2.56 -12.90
C TYR A 137 7.47 3.96 -12.58
N TYR A 138 8.74 4.19 -12.79
CA TYR A 138 9.39 5.50 -12.81
C TYR A 138 10.33 5.57 -14.00
N GLY A 139 10.31 6.69 -14.72
CA GLY A 139 11.21 6.94 -15.83
C GLY A 139 11.21 8.41 -16.26
N GLU A 140 12.28 8.84 -16.90
CA GLU A 140 12.36 10.13 -17.58
C GLU A 140 11.79 10.01 -18.99
N ILE A 141 11.00 10.97 -19.41
CA ILE A 141 10.37 11.03 -20.72
C ILE A 141 10.60 12.38 -21.37
N THR A 142 10.69 12.41 -22.70
CA THR A 142 10.73 13.65 -23.47
C THR A 142 9.45 13.75 -24.30
N VAL A 143 8.70 14.84 -24.09
CA VAL A 143 7.47 15.15 -24.83
C VAL A 143 7.81 16.15 -25.93
N GLY A 144 7.46 15.84 -27.16
CA GLY A 144 7.59 16.71 -28.33
C GLY A 144 6.30 17.48 -28.63
N LYS A 145 6.26 18.15 -29.78
CA LYS A 145 5.06 18.84 -30.26
C LYS A 145 4.00 17.89 -30.83
N GLU A 146 4.42 16.70 -31.25
CA GLU A 146 3.53 15.67 -31.77
C GLU A 146 3.10 14.71 -30.67
N ALA A 147 2.01 13.97 -30.91
CA ALA A 147 1.51 12.99 -29.96
C ALA A 147 2.55 11.89 -29.66
N ASN A 148 2.85 11.68 -28.40
CA ASN A 148 3.73 10.65 -27.91
C ASN A 148 2.89 9.52 -27.29
N LYS A 149 3.14 8.27 -27.70
CA LYS A 149 2.53 7.07 -27.12
C LYS A 149 3.63 6.25 -26.48
N ILE A 150 3.47 5.94 -25.20
CA ILE A 150 4.46 5.22 -24.40
C ILE A 150 3.76 4.03 -23.74
N SER A 151 4.34 2.84 -23.87
CA SER A 151 3.97 1.69 -23.03
C SER A 151 4.95 1.56 -21.88
N VAL A 152 4.46 1.40 -20.66
CA VAL A 152 5.26 1.24 -19.45
C VAL A 152 4.97 -0.09 -18.79
N GLN A 153 6.01 -0.77 -18.33
CA GLN A 153 5.89 -2.03 -17.60
C GLN A 153 5.96 -1.80 -16.11
N LEU A 154 4.87 -2.12 -15.41
CA LEU A 154 4.77 -1.98 -13.97
C LEU A 154 5.47 -3.15 -13.27
N ALA A 155 6.28 -2.82 -12.26
CA ALA A 155 6.90 -3.79 -11.38
C ALA A 155 6.36 -3.65 -9.95
N ARG A 156 6.20 -4.78 -9.24
CA ARG A 156 5.78 -4.77 -7.83
C ARG A 156 6.76 -3.97 -6.98
N ALA A 157 6.23 -3.10 -6.12
CA ALA A 157 7.01 -2.17 -5.31
C ALA A 157 7.01 -2.51 -3.82
N VAL A 158 6.35 -3.60 -3.42
CA VAL A 158 6.15 -3.99 -2.02
C VAL A 158 6.70 -5.37 -1.71
N ALA A 159 6.91 -5.65 -0.42
CA ALA A 159 7.02 -6.98 0.16
C ALA A 159 5.66 -7.38 0.74
N LYS A 160 5.43 -8.70 0.85
CA LYS A 160 4.23 -9.29 1.45
C LYS A 160 4.61 -10.10 2.69
N ILE A 161 3.84 -9.94 3.78
CA ILE A 161 3.80 -10.85 4.92
C ILE A 161 2.49 -11.62 4.81
N GLN A 162 2.55 -12.94 4.73
CA GLN A 162 1.38 -13.81 4.69
C GLN A 162 1.30 -14.62 5.97
N LEU A 163 0.27 -14.38 6.77
CA LEU A 163 -0.03 -15.17 7.96
C LEU A 163 -1.11 -16.20 7.64
N ASN A 164 -0.81 -17.48 7.88
CA ASN A 164 -1.77 -18.58 7.83
C ASN A 164 -2.02 -19.05 9.26
N ILE A 165 -3.22 -18.86 9.77
CA ILE A 165 -3.65 -19.34 11.09
C ILE A 165 -3.93 -20.84 10.98
N LYS A 166 -3.18 -21.65 11.75
CA LYS A 166 -3.24 -23.12 11.66
C LYS A 166 -4.29 -23.74 12.55
N ASP A 167 -4.63 -23.09 13.64
CA ASP A 167 -5.67 -23.53 14.56
C ASP A 167 -7.07 -23.12 14.11
N ASP A 168 -8.08 -23.60 14.81
CA ASP A 168 -9.45 -23.19 14.56
C ASP A 168 -9.73 -21.83 15.17
N ILE A 169 -10.28 -20.95 14.35
CA ILE A 169 -10.69 -19.61 14.80
C ILE A 169 -11.96 -19.77 15.63
N PRO A 170 -11.94 -19.40 16.94
CA PRO A 170 -13.10 -19.54 17.80
C PRO A 170 -14.35 -18.85 17.23
N ALA A 171 -15.52 -19.45 17.45
CA ALA A 171 -16.79 -18.95 16.92
C ALA A 171 -17.14 -17.53 17.39
N ASN A 172 -16.67 -17.16 18.58
CA ASN A 172 -16.90 -15.84 19.17
C ASN A 172 -15.90 -14.76 18.71
N VAL A 173 -14.95 -15.08 17.81
CA VAL A 173 -14.14 -14.05 17.12
C VAL A 173 -15.01 -13.37 16.09
N SER A 174 -15.09 -12.04 16.14
CA SER A 174 -15.82 -11.20 15.20
C SER A 174 -14.90 -10.44 14.25
N PHE A 175 -13.72 -10.04 14.72
CA PHE A 175 -12.72 -9.36 13.91
C PHE A 175 -11.31 -9.62 14.40
N PHE A 176 -10.34 -9.35 13.52
CA PHE A 176 -8.91 -9.41 13.79
C PHE A 176 -8.33 -8.01 13.83
N ASN A 177 -7.35 -7.81 14.70
CA ASN A 177 -6.53 -6.62 14.72
C ASN A 177 -5.06 -7.00 14.48
N PHE A 178 -4.46 -6.42 13.45
CA PHE A 178 -3.06 -6.57 13.10
C PHE A 178 -2.33 -5.27 13.42
N ILE A 179 -1.34 -5.34 14.29
CA ILE A 179 -0.50 -4.18 14.61
C ILE A 179 0.92 -4.51 14.17
N TYR A 180 1.48 -3.73 13.26
CA TYR A 180 2.83 -3.94 12.78
C TYR A 180 3.69 -2.69 12.91
N LYS A 181 4.95 -2.89 13.31
CA LYS A 181 6.00 -1.87 13.44
C LYS A 181 7.12 -2.17 12.45
N GLY A 182 7.85 -1.15 12.03
CA GLY A 182 8.92 -1.30 11.04
C GLY A 182 8.42 -1.38 9.60
N ALA A 183 7.10 -1.34 9.38
CA ALA A 183 6.52 -1.30 8.05
C ALA A 183 6.37 0.14 7.53
N SER A 184 6.42 0.31 6.21
CA SER A 184 6.23 1.59 5.53
C SER A 184 5.07 1.55 4.54
N VAL A 185 4.28 2.63 4.49
CA VAL A 185 3.24 2.87 3.49
C VAL A 185 3.63 3.98 2.51
N SER A 186 4.89 4.42 2.57
CA SER A 186 5.43 5.47 1.70
C SER A 186 6.75 5.02 1.09
N PHE A 187 7.03 5.44 -0.13
CA PHE A 187 8.27 5.11 -0.81
C PHE A 187 8.72 6.24 -1.75
N ASP A 188 9.99 6.20 -2.11
CA ASP A 188 10.56 7.02 -3.18
C ASP A 188 10.54 6.21 -4.49
N PRO A 189 9.73 6.58 -5.49
CA PRO A 189 9.64 5.84 -6.75
C PRO A 189 10.94 5.89 -7.56
N THR A 190 11.80 6.89 -7.35
CA THR A 190 13.06 7.03 -8.09
C THR A 190 14.09 6.00 -7.68
N THR A 191 14.11 5.63 -6.39
CA THR A 191 15.01 4.63 -5.81
C THR A 191 14.33 3.29 -5.56
N LYS A 192 12.99 3.26 -5.56
CA LYS A 192 12.13 2.13 -5.17
C LYS A 192 12.28 1.74 -3.71
N VAL A 193 12.81 2.62 -2.87
CA VAL A 193 13.06 2.39 -1.45
C VAL A 193 11.92 2.97 -0.63
N GLY A 194 11.42 2.19 0.32
CA GLY A 194 10.45 2.62 1.32
C GLY A 194 11.01 3.69 2.24
N LEU A 195 10.17 4.61 2.67
CA LEU A 195 10.58 5.64 3.62
C LEU A 195 10.32 5.14 5.03
N ALA A 196 11.36 5.15 5.88
CA ALA A 196 11.29 4.65 7.23
C ALA A 196 10.18 5.34 8.04
N SER A 197 9.44 4.55 8.82
CA SER A 197 8.38 5.05 9.66
C SER A 197 8.48 4.39 11.04
N SER A 198 8.50 5.20 12.09
CA SER A 198 8.39 4.73 13.48
C SER A 198 6.94 4.46 13.90
N THR A 199 5.98 4.77 13.04
CA THR A 199 4.55 4.66 13.35
C THR A 199 4.12 3.21 13.37
N ARG A 200 3.45 2.80 14.45
CA ARG A 200 2.71 1.53 14.47
C ARG A 200 1.54 1.65 13.50
N ARG A 201 1.36 0.61 12.69
CA ARG A 201 0.21 0.49 11.82
C ARG A 201 -0.80 -0.42 12.47
N ASN A 202 -2.06 -0.06 12.37
CA ASN A 202 -3.18 -0.82 12.87
C ASN A 202 -4.11 -1.15 11.70
N MET A 203 -4.47 -2.42 11.55
CA MET A 203 -5.40 -2.88 10.54
C MET A 203 -6.42 -3.80 11.20
N GLU A 204 -7.69 -3.43 11.10
CA GLU A 204 -8.81 -4.22 11.56
C GLU A 204 -9.47 -4.91 10.36
N ILE A 205 -9.71 -6.20 10.48
CA ILE A 205 -10.36 -7.02 9.45
C ILE A 205 -11.50 -7.78 10.09
N GLU A 206 -12.70 -7.65 9.56
CA GLU A 206 -13.84 -8.46 9.97
C GLU A 206 -13.57 -9.95 9.68
N LYS A 207 -14.02 -10.82 10.58
CA LYS A 207 -13.93 -12.27 10.37
C LYS A 207 -14.79 -12.66 9.19
N VAL A 208 -14.20 -13.37 8.25
CA VAL A 208 -14.90 -14.06 7.18
C VAL A 208 -14.77 -15.56 7.43
N GLU A 209 -15.90 -16.28 7.38
CA GLU A 209 -15.91 -17.72 7.64
C GLU A 209 -15.04 -18.47 6.64
N GLY A 210 -14.22 -19.39 7.15
CA GLY A 210 -13.28 -20.17 6.35
C GLY A 210 -11.99 -19.44 5.96
N VAL A 211 -11.88 -18.13 6.17
CA VAL A 211 -10.65 -17.39 5.89
C VAL A 211 -9.69 -17.49 7.07
N LYS A 212 -8.53 -18.11 6.84
CA LYS A 212 -7.44 -18.28 7.80
C LYS A 212 -6.11 -17.67 7.31
N THR A 213 -6.09 -17.10 6.09
CA THR A 213 -4.91 -16.49 5.47
C THR A 213 -5.09 -14.98 5.39
N PHE A 214 -4.11 -14.24 5.88
CA PHE A 214 -4.10 -12.79 5.89
C PHE A 214 -2.83 -12.26 5.23
N GLU A 215 -2.97 -11.22 4.43
CA GLU A 215 -1.88 -10.60 3.70
C GLU A 215 -1.67 -9.16 4.15
N LEU A 216 -0.43 -8.83 4.47
CA LEU A 216 0.00 -7.49 4.84
C LEU A 216 1.13 -7.07 3.92
N TYR A 217 1.13 -5.81 3.52
CA TYR A 217 2.11 -5.28 2.58
C TYR A 217 2.92 -4.15 3.21
N THR A 218 4.16 -4.01 2.78
CA THR A 218 5.06 -2.93 3.19
C THR A 218 6.00 -2.55 2.06
N PHE A 219 6.32 -1.27 1.93
CA PHE A 219 7.49 -0.86 1.17
C PHE A 219 8.76 -1.20 1.95
N VAL A 220 9.80 -1.67 1.25
CA VAL A 220 11.05 -2.09 1.85
C VAL A 220 11.98 -0.89 2.00
N THR A 221 12.43 -0.62 3.23
CA THR A 221 13.25 0.55 3.59
C THR A 221 14.76 0.28 3.54
N GLY A 222 15.17 -0.98 3.39
CA GLY A 222 16.57 -1.40 3.32
C GLY A 222 16.70 -2.92 3.35
N ALA A 223 17.92 -3.43 3.12
CA ALA A 223 18.20 -4.85 2.96
C ALA A 223 17.89 -5.69 4.23
N ASP A 224 18.04 -5.10 5.42
CA ASP A 224 17.88 -5.81 6.70
C ASP A 224 16.61 -5.35 7.46
N GLN A 225 15.55 -4.99 6.70
CA GLN A 225 14.32 -4.53 7.34
C GLN A 225 13.63 -5.66 8.09
N LEU A 226 13.34 -5.42 9.36
CA LEU A 226 12.53 -6.29 10.20
C LEU A 226 11.20 -5.63 10.53
N VAL A 227 10.14 -6.45 10.52
CA VAL A 227 8.78 -6.04 10.90
C VAL A 227 8.33 -6.87 12.10
N ASP A 228 7.86 -6.22 13.15
CA ASP A 228 7.17 -6.90 14.26
C ASP A 228 5.67 -6.89 13.97
N LEU A 229 5.03 -8.05 14.08
CA LEU A 229 3.61 -8.24 13.86
C LEU A 229 2.95 -8.75 15.13
N ASP A 230 2.00 -7.99 15.68
CA ASP A 230 1.09 -8.41 16.74
C ASP A 230 -0.29 -8.71 16.13
N VAL A 231 -0.84 -9.90 16.38
CA VAL A 231 -2.15 -10.33 15.89
C VAL A 231 -3.05 -10.66 17.07
N ALA A 232 -4.28 -10.18 17.05
CA ALA A 232 -5.28 -10.52 18.04
C ALA A 232 -6.66 -10.69 17.40
N GLY A 233 -7.38 -11.73 17.79
CA GLY A 233 -8.80 -11.92 17.50
C GLY A 233 -9.65 -11.35 18.62
N TYR A 234 -10.70 -10.64 18.28
CA TYR A 234 -11.62 -9.97 19.20
C TYR A 234 -13.05 -10.46 19.03
N SER A 235 -13.78 -10.52 20.16
CA SER A 235 -15.23 -10.69 20.15
C SER A 235 -15.95 -9.41 19.70
N GLU A 236 -17.27 -9.50 19.46
CA GLU A 236 -18.11 -8.33 19.18
C GLU A 236 -18.09 -7.31 20.35
N ALA A 237 -17.95 -7.80 21.59
CA ALA A 237 -17.80 -6.96 22.79
C ALA A 237 -16.39 -6.32 22.93
N LYS A 238 -15.49 -6.58 21.95
CA LYS A 238 -14.07 -6.13 21.92
C LYS A 238 -13.20 -6.77 23.01
N ASP A 239 -13.57 -7.94 23.50
CA ASP A 239 -12.70 -8.74 24.36
C ASP A 239 -11.70 -9.52 23.50
N VAL A 240 -10.45 -9.61 23.96
CA VAL A 240 -9.43 -10.43 23.31
C VAL A 240 -9.75 -11.90 23.51
N VAL A 241 -9.98 -12.62 22.40
CA VAL A 241 -10.23 -14.07 22.39
C VAL A 241 -8.92 -14.86 22.28
N GLY A 242 -7.96 -14.35 21.53
CA GLY A 242 -6.63 -14.90 21.40
C GLY A 242 -5.69 -13.88 20.76
N ALA A 243 -4.40 -14.03 21.03
CA ALA A 243 -3.39 -13.12 20.48
C ALA A 243 -2.03 -13.79 20.37
N LYS A 244 -1.25 -13.38 19.36
CA LYS A 244 0.13 -13.83 19.17
C LYS A 244 1.00 -12.71 18.61
N LYS A 245 2.30 -12.77 18.94
CA LYS A 245 3.32 -11.83 18.45
C LYS A 245 4.35 -12.56 17.62
N PHE A 246 4.72 -11.94 16.52
CA PHE A 246 5.75 -12.41 15.61
C PHE A 246 6.80 -11.29 15.49
N PRO A 247 7.88 -11.33 16.30
CA PRO A 247 8.95 -10.34 16.23
C PRO A 247 9.92 -10.65 15.11
N GLY A 248 10.51 -9.60 14.53
CA GLY A 248 11.67 -9.72 13.66
C GLY A 248 11.43 -10.43 12.32
N ILE A 249 10.24 -10.28 11.73
CA ILE A 249 9.95 -10.81 10.39
C ILE A 249 10.78 -10.02 9.38
N SER A 250 11.71 -10.66 8.70
CA SER A 250 12.43 -10.01 7.61
C SER A 250 11.53 -9.86 6.39
N VAL A 251 11.67 -8.74 5.72
CA VAL A 251 10.92 -8.42 4.51
C VAL A 251 11.90 -7.94 3.43
N GLU A 252 11.75 -8.47 2.23
CA GLU A 252 12.52 -8.09 1.07
C GLU A 252 11.60 -7.71 -0.08
N LEU A 253 12.06 -6.76 -0.90
CA LEU A 253 11.28 -6.28 -2.04
C LEU A 253 10.89 -7.45 -2.96
N ARG A 254 9.59 -7.51 -3.30
CA ARG A 254 9.00 -8.54 -4.17
C ARG A 254 9.11 -9.97 -3.64
N LYS A 255 9.30 -10.15 -2.31
CA LYS A 255 9.28 -11.47 -1.68
C LYS A 255 8.12 -11.59 -0.70
N VAL A 256 7.73 -12.84 -0.43
CA VAL A 256 6.71 -13.20 0.55
C VAL A 256 7.39 -13.78 1.78
N SER A 257 7.13 -13.19 2.94
CA SER A 257 7.47 -13.76 4.25
C SER A 257 6.24 -14.50 4.78
N LYS A 258 6.27 -15.82 4.74
CA LYS A 258 5.16 -16.67 5.13
C LYS A 258 5.29 -17.13 6.57
N ILE A 259 4.20 -17.00 7.33
CA ILE A 259 4.08 -17.42 8.71
C ILE A 259 2.95 -18.44 8.79
N ASP A 260 3.27 -19.67 9.16
CA ASP A 260 2.32 -20.72 9.48
C ASP A 260 2.29 -20.92 11.00
N SER A 261 1.21 -20.48 11.68
CA SER A 261 1.19 -20.46 13.15
C SER A 261 -0.21 -20.58 13.75
N PRO A 262 -0.39 -21.25 14.90
CA PRO A 262 -1.57 -21.09 15.72
C PRO A 262 -1.58 -19.69 16.36
N VAL A 263 -2.77 -19.15 16.60
CA VAL A 263 -3.01 -17.84 17.25
C VAL A 263 -3.89 -17.98 18.49
N PHE A 264 -4.80 -18.96 18.51
CA PHE A 264 -5.82 -19.14 19.54
C PHE A 264 -5.55 -20.32 20.48
N ASP A 265 -4.84 -21.35 20.04
CA ASP A 265 -4.45 -22.45 20.91
C ASP A 265 -3.43 -21.97 21.94
N GLY A 266 -3.74 -22.15 23.22
CA GLY A 266 -2.88 -21.70 24.32
C GLY A 266 -1.48 -22.29 24.15
N VAL A 267 -0.51 -21.40 24.30
CA VAL A 267 0.93 -21.57 24.34
C VAL A 267 1.41 -22.98 24.01
N ILE A 268 1.55 -23.31 22.74
CA ILE A 268 2.42 -24.41 22.33
C ILE A 268 3.82 -23.78 22.26
N GLU A 269 4.63 -24.05 23.28
CA GLU A 269 6.07 -23.85 23.21
C GLU A 269 6.64 -24.84 22.17
N GLY A 270 6.64 -24.44 20.92
CA GLY A 270 7.23 -25.14 19.80
C GLY A 270 7.72 -24.15 18.75
N PRO A 271 8.70 -24.52 17.94
CA PRO A 271 9.17 -23.63 16.89
C PRO A 271 8.01 -23.25 15.99
N THR A 272 7.81 -21.94 15.81
CA THR A 272 6.91 -21.44 14.79
C THR A 272 7.62 -21.65 13.47
N ASP A 273 7.13 -22.59 12.66
CA ASP A 273 7.68 -22.79 11.32
C ASP A 273 7.30 -21.58 10.48
N ILE A 274 8.27 -20.74 10.22
CA ILE A 274 8.18 -19.73 9.18
C ILE A 274 8.78 -20.33 7.94
N SER A 275 7.95 -20.75 7.01
CA SER A 275 8.38 -21.21 5.69
C SER A 275 8.05 -20.11 4.68
N VAL A 276 8.88 -20.00 3.70
CA VAL A 276 8.71 -19.04 2.62
C VAL A 276 8.47 -19.83 1.35
N ILE A 277 7.36 -19.58 0.69
CA ILE A 277 7.00 -20.26 -0.57
C ILE A 277 7.29 -19.30 -1.72
N LEU A 278 7.89 -19.84 -2.78
CA LEU A 278 7.89 -19.22 -4.08
C LEU A 278 6.43 -19.07 -4.55
N ASP A 279 5.95 -17.83 -4.55
CA ASP A 279 4.82 -17.46 -5.36
C ASP A 279 5.41 -16.88 -6.64
N ASP A 280 5.16 -17.49 -7.76
CA ASP A 280 5.78 -17.24 -9.06
C ASP A 280 5.53 -15.82 -9.60
N THR A 281 4.65 -15.09 -8.94
CA THR A 281 4.45 -13.66 -9.16
C THR A 281 5.37 -12.80 -8.29
N TRP A 282 6.18 -13.43 -7.41
CA TRP A 282 7.13 -12.81 -6.50
C TRP A 282 8.54 -13.33 -6.76
N ASP A 283 9.58 -12.49 -6.63
CA ASP A 283 10.96 -12.80 -7.02
C ASP A 283 11.69 -13.79 -6.10
N GLY A 284 11.03 -14.40 -5.11
CA GLY A 284 11.66 -15.42 -4.25
C GLY A 284 11.20 -15.43 -2.79
N VAL A 285 11.88 -16.28 -2.04
CA VAL A 285 11.49 -16.81 -0.74
C VAL A 285 12.60 -16.56 0.28
N ILE A 286 12.23 -16.22 1.52
CA ILE A 286 13.14 -16.19 2.66
C ILE A 286 12.63 -17.21 3.69
N ASP A 287 13.43 -18.27 3.93
CA ASP A 287 13.15 -19.27 4.95
C ASP A 287 13.67 -18.81 6.31
N TYR A 288 12.84 -18.91 7.35
CA TYR A 288 13.24 -18.74 8.73
C TYR A 288 12.93 -19.97 9.54
N THR A 289 13.97 -20.47 10.24
CA THR A 289 13.86 -21.46 11.31
C THR A 289 14.15 -20.75 12.62
N PHE A 290 13.21 -20.70 13.54
CA PHE A 290 13.39 -20.23 14.91
C PHE A 290 13.49 -21.39 15.87
#